data_be72e6d60759e1a6151060a5758836ac
#
_entry.id   be72e6d60759e1a6151060a5758836ac
#
_cell.length_a   1.000
_cell.length_b   1.000
_cell.length_c   1.000
_cell.angle_alpha   90.00
_cell.angle_beta   90.00
_cell.angle_gamma   90.00
#
_symmetry.space_group_name_H-M   'P 1'
#
loop_
_entity.id
_entity.type
_entity.pdbx_description
1 polymer ?
#
loop_
_entity_poly.entity_id
_entity_poly.type
_entity_poly.pdbx_seq_one_letter_code
_entity_poly.pdbx_strand_id
1 'polypeptide(L)'
;MDYIYFKGPSEDMSDLVDIKTTCSICGKIDNCFELDYALTNEFNQNEKEGKVGCYACLREGKFGFWHDTEFGMLDENGLSKVYNHNMDNPPAIPQDLLKEMLRTPRIVTWNQELWLTHCNDFMIYKGTWEPKDFYSNSQNGNGRKLFLEMTNEDLLHLWDESLDEEQEKLVEWHATYYVFQCRHCNILRGNWDCD
;
A
#
# COMPACT_ATOMS: atom_id res chain seq x y z
N MET A 1 -1.37 15.86 0.97
CA MET A 1 -0.19 15.09 1.43
C MET A 1 0.53 14.55 0.20
N ASP A 2 1.84 14.54 0.16
CA ASP A 2 2.61 14.06 -1.00
C ASP A 2 3.65 13.03 -0.56
N TYR A 3 3.40 11.76 -0.92
CA TYR A 3 4.25 10.63 -0.61
C TYR A 3 4.95 10.13 -1.88
N ILE A 4 6.15 9.58 -1.75
CA ILE A 4 6.87 8.98 -2.87
C ILE A 4 6.17 7.69 -3.31
N TYR A 5 5.82 6.84 -2.33
CA TYR A 5 5.31 5.50 -2.61
C TYR A 5 3.79 5.37 -2.57
N PHE A 6 3.05 6.39 -2.14
CA PHE A 6 1.59 6.35 -2.09
C PHE A 6 0.99 7.42 -3.02
N LYS A 7 0.29 6.98 -4.06
CA LYS A 7 -0.44 7.84 -5.03
C LYS A 7 -1.89 7.37 -5.24
N GLY A 8 -2.35 6.44 -4.42
CA GLY A 8 -3.75 6.08 -4.33
C GLY A 8 -4.60 7.18 -3.71
N PRO A 9 -5.91 7.01 -3.68
CA PRO A 9 -6.84 7.91 -3.00
C PRO A 9 -6.62 7.89 -1.49
N SER A 10 -7.04 8.96 -0.80
CA SER A 10 -6.81 9.10 0.65
C SER A 10 -7.59 8.09 1.49
N GLU A 11 -8.72 7.62 1.00
CA GLU A 11 -9.53 6.58 1.61
C GLU A 11 -8.84 5.21 1.67
N ASP A 12 -7.81 5.02 0.85
CA ASP A 12 -6.96 3.82 0.89
C ASP A 12 -5.86 3.91 1.95
N MET A 13 -5.71 5.05 2.64
CA MET A 13 -4.75 5.20 3.73
C MET A 13 -5.32 4.62 5.02
N SER A 14 -4.71 3.55 5.52
CA SER A 14 -5.00 3.05 6.86
C SER A 14 -4.61 4.10 7.92
N ASP A 15 -5.28 4.07 9.04
CA ASP A 15 -5.04 4.91 10.21
C ASP A 15 -5.26 6.42 9.98
N LEU A 16 -5.67 6.87 8.78
CA LEU A 16 -6.00 8.28 8.53
C LEU A 16 -7.30 8.65 9.23
N VAL A 17 -7.24 9.70 10.05
CA VAL A 17 -8.42 10.25 10.73
C VAL A 17 -9.22 11.10 9.75
N ASP A 18 -10.52 10.85 9.63
CA ASP A 18 -11.41 11.48 8.64
C ASP A 18 -11.52 13.00 8.78
N ILE A 19 -11.32 13.52 9.98
CA ILE A 19 -11.43 14.95 10.28
C ILE A 19 -10.11 15.52 10.76
N LYS A 20 -9.86 16.78 10.41
CA LYS A 20 -8.72 17.51 10.98
C LYS A 20 -8.82 17.58 12.49
N THR A 21 -7.77 17.13 13.15
CA THR A 21 -7.71 17.07 14.61
C THR A 21 -6.38 17.61 15.14
N THR A 22 -6.30 17.81 16.47
CA THR A 22 -5.08 18.31 17.10
C THR A 22 -4.05 17.19 17.21
N CYS A 23 -2.91 17.37 16.55
CA CYS A 23 -1.77 16.46 16.63
C CYS A 23 -1.26 16.32 18.06
N SER A 24 -1.19 15.11 18.59
CA SER A 24 -0.70 14.82 19.94
C SER A 24 0.80 15.11 20.11
N ILE A 25 1.55 15.16 19.01
CA ILE A 25 3.01 15.38 19.02
C ILE A 25 3.34 16.87 18.99
N CYS A 26 2.75 17.65 18.06
CA CYS A 26 3.15 19.06 17.86
C CYS A 26 2.05 20.08 18.20
N GLY A 27 0.84 19.66 18.56
CA GLY A 27 -0.29 20.52 18.93
C GLY A 27 -0.96 21.26 17.76
N LYS A 28 -0.56 21.06 16.50
CA LYS A 28 -1.18 21.68 15.34
C LYS A 28 -2.45 20.93 14.93
N ILE A 29 -3.44 21.65 14.42
CA ILE A 29 -4.65 21.06 13.82
C ILE A 29 -4.35 20.76 12.35
N ASP A 30 -4.42 19.49 11.96
CA ASP A 30 -4.14 19.02 10.60
C ASP A 30 -4.81 17.65 10.34
N ASN A 31 -4.63 17.11 9.13
CA ASN A 31 -4.88 15.71 8.86
C ASN A 31 -3.90 14.86 9.67
N CYS A 32 -4.42 13.96 10.47
CA CYS A 32 -3.63 13.14 11.38
C CYS A 32 -3.88 11.65 11.12
N PHE A 33 -2.95 10.85 11.58
CA PHE A 33 -3.02 9.38 11.60
C PHE A 33 -3.10 8.91 13.05
N GLU A 34 -3.84 7.85 13.30
CA GLU A 34 -3.82 7.14 14.58
C GLU A 34 -2.43 6.56 14.85
N LEU A 35 -2.00 6.60 16.11
CA LEU A 35 -0.66 6.15 16.51
C LEU A 35 -0.65 4.79 17.22
N ASP A 36 -1.79 4.13 17.37
CA ASP A 36 -1.93 2.90 18.13
C ASP A 36 -0.94 1.83 17.70
N TYR A 37 -0.72 1.69 16.40
CA TYR A 37 0.22 0.74 15.80
C TYR A 37 1.44 1.42 15.15
N ALA A 38 1.62 2.73 15.33
CA ALA A 38 2.74 3.45 14.75
C ALA A 38 4.07 3.16 15.48
N LEU A 39 5.16 3.25 14.74
CA LEU A 39 6.53 3.25 15.26
C LEU A 39 6.85 4.67 15.74
N THR A 40 7.05 4.86 17.05
CA THR A 40 7.38 6.16 17.61
C THR A 40 8.05 6.02 18.97
N ASN A 41 8.93 6.98 19.28
CA ASN A 41 9.53 7.15 20.60
C ASN A 41 8.89 8.31 21.39
N GLU A 42 7.89 9.01 20.82
CA GLU A 42 7.19 10.13 21.46
C GLU A 42 6.27 9.66 22.58
N PHE A 43 5.79 8.40 22.52
CA PHE A 43 4.87 7.78 23.48
C PHE A 43 5.30 6.34 23.80
N ASN A 44 5.12 5.93 25.04
CA ASN A 44 5.21 4.51 25.39
C ASN A 44 4.04 3.72 24.76
N GLN A 45 4.20 2.41 24.57
CA GLN A 45 3.19 1.57 23.93
C GLN A 45 1.79 1.70 24.55
N ASN A 46 1.71 1.77 25.89
CA ASN A 46 0.45 1.91 26.63
C ASN A 46 -0.16 3.33 26.56
N GLU A 47 0.56 4.30 26.03
CA GLU A 47 0.14 5.69 25.95
C GLU A 47 -0.29 6.10 24.53
N LYS A 48 -0.15 5.21 23.55
CA LYS A 48 -0.46 5.48 22.15
C LYS A 48 -1.97 5.50 21.88
N GLU A 49 -2.74 4.76 22.65
CA GLU A 49 -4.21 4.67 22.45
C GLU A 49 -4.86 6.04 22.40
N GLY A 50 -5.56 6.29 21.30
CA GLY A 50 -6.22 7.56 21.01
C GLY A 50 -5.28 8.74 20.73
N LYS A 51 -3.97 8.52 20.57
CA LYS A 51 -3.02 9.54 20.10
C LYS A 51 -3.01 9.61 18.60
N VAL A 52 -2.76 10.83 18.10
CA VAL A 52 -2.70 11.08 16.66
C VAL A 52 -1.46 11.91 16.30
N GLY A 53 -0.90 11.62 15.12
CA GLY A 53 0.25 12.31 14.57
C GLY A 53 -0.06 12.95 13.22
N CYS A 54 0.28 14.22 13.02
CA CYS A 54 0.01 14.90 11.76
C CYS A 54 1.04 14.54 10.67
N TYR A 55 0.67 14.81 9.41
CA TYR A 55 1.54 14.60 8.24
C TYR A 55 2.94 15.23 8.41
N ALA A 56 3.03 16.45 8.95
CA ALA A 56 4.32 17.10 9.17
C ALA A 56 5.21 16.31 10.14
N CYS A 57 4.65 15.79 11.23
CA CYS A 57 5.38 14.95 12.19
C CYS A 57 5.82 13.62 11.58
N LEU A 58 5.00 13.01 10.71
CA LEU A 58 5.38 11.82 9.94
C LEU A 58 6.58 12.12 9.02
N ARG A 59 6.53 13.22 8.26
CA ARG A 59 7.63 13.64 7.37
C ARG A 59 8.91 13.99 8.13
N GLU A 60 8.81 14.50 9.34
CA GLU A 60 9.95 14.76 10.24
C GLU A 60 10.49 13.45 10.88
N GLY A 61 9.80 12.32 10.71
CA GLY A 61 10.20 11.03 11.28
C GLY A 61 9.98 10.92 12.79
N LYS A 62 9.06 11.71 13.37
CA LYS A 62 8.67 11.60 14.78
C LYS A 62 7.85 10.34 15.05
N PHE A 63 7.20 9.83 14.01
CA PHE A 63 6.61 8.51 13.97
C PHE A 63 6.72 7.95 12.55
N GLY A 64 6.43 6.68 12.40
CA GLY A 64 6.39 5.97 11.12
C GLY A 64 5.48 4.77 11.19
N PHE A 65 5.37 4.04 10.09
CA PHE A 65 4.58 2.83 9.99
C PHE A 65 5.48 1.65 9.63
N TRP A 66 5.21 0.50 10.21
CA TRP A 66 5.76 -0.75 9.72
C TRP A 66 4.97 -1.18 8.48
N HIS A 67 5.59 -1.95 7.60
CA HIS A 67 4.96 -2.46 6.39
C HIS A 67 5.26 -3.93 6.19
N ASP A 68 4.25 -4.70 5.84
CA ASP A 68 4.46 -6.02 5.27
C ASP A 68 4.80 -5.87 3.79
N THR A 69 5.88 -6.52 3.39
CA THR A 69 6.37 -6.49 2.01
C THR A 69 6.48 -7.90 1.45
N GLU A 70 6.57 -8.04 0.14
CA GLU A 70 6.81 -9.36 -0.47
C GLU A 70 8.10 -10.05 0.04
N PHE A 71 8.92 -9.34 0.82
CA PHE A 71 10.19 -9.82 1.35
C PHE A 71 10.28 -9.88 2.87
N GLY A 72 9.23 -9.59 3.57
CA GLY A 72 9.15 -9.60 5.02
C GLY A 72 8.71 -8.26 5.58
N MET A 73 8.70 -8.14 6.89
CA MET A 73 8.26 -6.94 7.57
C MET A 73 9.37 -5.89 7.60
N LEU A 74 9.03 -4.67 7.22
CA LEU A 74 9.86 -3.48 7.37
C LEU A 74 9.46 -2.73 8.65
N ASP A 75 10.41 -2.56 9.55
CA ASP A 75 10.28 -1.75 10.76
C ASP A 75 11.49 -0.82 10.96
N GLU A 76 11.63 -0.20 12.13
CA GLU A 76 12.76 0.69 12.46
C GLU A 76 14.12 0.01 12.43
N ASN A 77 14.17 -1.32 12.52
CA ASN A 77 15.40 -2.12 12.46
C ASN A 77 15.76 -2.51 11.01
N GLY A 78 14.89 -2.20 10.07
CA GLY A 78 15.02 -2.53 8.66
C GLY A 78 14.12 -3.69 8.24
N LEU A 79 14.43 -4.28 7.10
CA LEU A 79 13.66 -5.39 6.54
C LEU A 79 14.00 -6.69 7.27
N SER A 80 13.05 -7.25 7.99
CA SER A 80 13.19 -8.50 8.74
C SER A 80 12.59 -9.69 8.00
N LYS A 81 13.23 -10.86 8.12
CA LYS A 81 12.76 -12.12 7.54
C LYS A 81 11.71 -12.81 8.45
N VAL A 82 10.67 -12.10 8.89
CA VAL A 82 9.74 -12.61 9.93
C VAL A 82 8.81 -13.71 9.42
N TYR A 83 8.49 -13.74 8.15
CA TYR A 83 7.62 -14.77 7.57
C TYR A 83 8.37 -15.60 6.54
N ASN A 84 8.05 -16.90 6.47
CA ASN A 84 8.59 -17.89 5.54
C ASN A 84 8.25 -17.59 4.05
N HIS A 85 8.37 -16.35 3.64
CA HIS A 85 8.39 -16.06 2.23
C HIS A 85 9.68 -16.64 1.66
N ASN A 86 9.58 -17.45 0.63
CA ASN A 86 10.70 -18.09 -0.09
C ASN A 86 11.62 -17.00 -0.67
N MET A 87 12.56 -16.52 0.16
CA MET A 87 13.37 -15.37 -0.15
C MET A 87 14.82 -15.73 -0.20
N ASP A 88 15.19 -16.29 -1.34
CA ASP A 88 16.61 -16.57 -1.56
C ASP A 88 17.43 -15.30 -1.76
N ASN A 89 16.82 -14.19 -2.24
CA ASN A 89 17.54 -12.94 -2.50
C ASN A 89 16.63 -11.70 -2.30
N PRO A 90 16.56 -11.11 -1.09
CA PRO A 90 15.87 -9.85 -0.91
C PRO A 90 16.54 -8.74 -1.73
N PRO A 91 15.76 -7.77 -2.27
CA PRO A 91 16.34 -6.65 -3.00
C PRO A 91 17.25 -5.83 -2.10
N ALA A 92 18.35 -5.35 -2.65
CA ALA A 92 19.27 -4.44 -1.95
C ALA A 92 18.70 -3.01 -1.97
N ILE A 93 17.64 -2.77 -1.16
CA ILE A 93 17.01 -1.46 -1.07
C ILE A 93 17.91 -0.52 -0.24
N PRO A 94 18.27 0.68 -0.74
CA PRO A 94 19.03 1.66 -0.01
C PRO A 94 18.36 2.12 1.30
N GLN A 95 19.14 2.43 2.31
CA GLN A 95 18.67 2.81 3.65
C GLN A 95 17.78 4.06 3.68
N ASP A 96 18.03 5.02 2.80
CA ASP A 96 17.21 6.22 2.65
C ASP A 96 15.81 5.89 2.10
N LEU A 97 15.69 4.90 1.22
CA LEU A 97 14.41 4.42 0.69
C LEU A 97 13.63 3.61 1.72
N LEU A 98 14.31 2.80 2.55
CA LEU A 98 13.68 2.14 3.70
C LEU A 98 13.09 3.17 4.67
N LYS A 99 13.84 4.22 4.99
CA LYS A 99 13.35 5.32 5.84
C LYS A 99 12.18 6.09 5.22
N GLU A 100 12.20 6.29 3.91
CA GLU A 100 11.10 6.95 3.21
C GLU A 100 9.84 6.06 3.23
N MET A 101 10.00 4.74 3.10
CA MET A 101 8.89 3.81 3.20
C MET A 101 8.22 3.84 4.58
N LEU A 102 9.00 3.89 5.67
CA LEU A 102 8.46 4.05 7.03
C LEU A 102 7.67 5.36 7.23
N ARG A 103 7.84 6.36 6.36
CA ARG A 103 7.09 7.62 6.35
C ARG A 103 5.95 7.65 5.34
N THR A 104 5.60 6.49 4.81
CA THR A 104 4.48 6.26 3.90
C THR A 104 3.32 5.67 4.71
N PRO A 105 2.07 6.10 4.51
CA PRO A 105 0.94 5.48 5.20
C PRO A 105 0.75 4.04 4.75
N ARG A 106 0.21 3.20 5.62
CA ARG A 106 -0.20 1.84 5.29
C ARG A 106 -1.42 1.86 4.38
N ILE A 107 -1.61 0.79 3.63
CA ILE A 107 -2.76 0.59 2.74
C ILE A 107 -3.87 -0.11 3.53
N VAL A 108 -5.12 0.31 3.33
CA VAL A 108 -6.29 -0.45 3.77
C VAL A 108 -6.36 -1.74 2.99
N THR A 109 -6.33 -2.87 3.67
CA THR A 109 -6.41 -4.21 3.07
C THR A 109 -7.42 -5.08 3.81
N TRP A 110 -7.94 -6.10 3.15
CA TRP A 110 -8.88 -7.03 3.76
C TRP A 110 -8.20 -7.95 4.78
N ASN A 111 -7.06 -8.54 4.39
CA ASN A 111 -6.32 -9.45 5.26
C ASN A 111 -4.97 -8.86 5.66
N GLN A 112 -4.05 -8.75 4.73
CA GLN A 112 -2.67 -8.37 5.00
C GLN A 112 -2.13 -7.41 3.94
N GLU A 113 -1.54 -6.31 4.40
CA GLU A 113 -0.76 -5.44 3.52
C GLU A 113 0.38 -6.26 2.89
N LEU A 114 0.58 -6.09 1.58
CA LEU A 114 1.73 -6.66 0.88
C LEU A 114 2.32 -5.61 -0.05
N TRP A 115 3.36 -4.93 0.39
CA TRP A 115 4.03 -3.93 -0.44
C TRP A 115 5.00 -4.56 -1.44
N LEU A 116 4.81 -4.26 -2.71
CA LEU A 116 5.62 -4.84 -3.78
C LEU A 116 6.89 -4.03 -4.03
N THR A 117 7.92 -4.70 -4.54
CA THR A 117 9.21 -4.10 -4.90
C THR A 117 9.57 -4.38 -6.36
N HIS A 118 10.38 -3.51 -6.96
CA HIS A 118 10.97 -3.72 -8.27
C HIS A 118 12.19 -2.81 -8.46
N CYS A 119 13.19 -3.22 -9.22
CA CYS A 119 14.41 -2.44 -9.46
C CYS A 119 15.13 -2.00 -8.17
N ASN A 120 15.20 -2.85 -7.14
CA ASN A 120 15.78 -2.56 -5.82
C ASN A 120 15.13 -1.34 -5.12
N ASP A 121 13.84 -1.15 -5.31
CA ASP A 121 13.06 -0.08 -4.68
C ASP A 121 11.63 -0.54 -4.41
N PHE A 122 10.92 0.13 -3.52
CA PHE A 122 9.50 -0.07 -3.35
C PHE A 122 8.74 0.48 -4.56
N MET A 123 7.65 -0.17 -4.90
CA MET A 123 6.77 0.30 -5.96
C MET A 123 5.80 1.36 -5.42
N ILE A 124 5.32 2.22 -6.31
CA ILE A 124 4.33 3.24 -5.99
C ILE A 124 2.94 2.59 -5.98
N TYR A 125 2.24 2.65 -4.86
CA TYR A 125 0.83 2.27 -4.78
C TYR A 125 -0.04 3.23 -5.59
N LYS A 126 -0.87 2.69 -6.47
CA LYS A 126 -1.74 3.44 -7.41
C LYS A 126 -3.20 3.42 -7.04
N GLY A 127 -3.58 2.65 -6.04
CA GLY A 127 -4.96 2.42 -5.65
C GLY A 127 -5.42 1.00 -5.92
N THR A 128 -6.65 0.72 -5.55
CA THR A 128 -7.36 -0.49 -5.92
C THR A 128 -7.94 -0.33 -7.31
N TRP A 129 -7.85 -1.39 -8.12
CA TRP A 129 -8.39 -1.39 -9.48
C TRP A 129 -9.52 -2.39 -9.63
N GLU A 130 -10.55 -1.95 -10.32
CA GLU A 130 -11.63 -2.76 -10.86
C GLU A 130 -11.41 -3.01 -12.37
N PRO A 131 -12.16 -3.91 -13.02
CA PRO A 131 -12.03 -4.19 -14.44
C PRO A 131 -12.01 -2.94 -15.32
N LYS A 132 -12.84 -1.92 -15.01
CA LYS A 132 -12.86 -0.64 -15.75
C LYS A 132 -11.50 0.10 -15.73
N ASP A 133 -10.74 -0.05 -14.63
CA ASP A 133 -9.44 0.62 -14.48
C ASP A 133 -8.38 -0.09 -15.32
N PHE A 134 -8.43 -1.43 -15.41
CA PHE A 134 -7.59 -2.18 -16.33
C PHE A 134 -7.84 -1.81 -17.79
N TYR A 135 -9.11 -1.63 -18.20
CA TYR A 135 -9.43 -1.15 -19.54
C TYR A 135 -8.86 0.25 -19.80
N SER A 136 -9.06 1.16 -18.84
CA SER A 136 -8.65 2.57 -18.97
C SER A 136 -7.13 2.74 -19.01
N ASN A 137 -6.38 1.87 -18.34
CA ASN A 137 -4.91 1.93 -18.24
C ASN A 137 -4.19 0.99 -19.22
N SER A 138 -4.93 0.16 -19.97
CA SER A 138 -4.33 -0.76 -20.93
C SER A 138 -3.98 -0.09 -22.26
N GLN A 139 -2.93 -0.57 -22.88
CA GLN A 139 -2.67 -0.22 -24.28
C GLN A 139 -3.75 -0.82 -25.17
N ASN A 140 -4.35 0.00 -26.02
CA ASN A 140 -5.42 -0.40 -26.95
C ASN A 140 -6.74 -0.86 -26.30
N GLY A 141 -7.03 -0.48 -25.06
CA GLY A 141 -8.26 -0.84 -24.38
C GLY A 141 -8.43 -2.33 -24.06
N ASN A 142 -7.35 -3.09 -24.00
CA ASN A 142 -7.39 -4.50 -23.65
C ASN A 142 -7.09 -4.73 -22.15
N GLY A 143 -8.08 -4.47 -21.30
CA GLY A 143 -7.96 -4.61 -19.84
C GLY A 143 -7.60 -6.03 -19.41
N ARG A 144 -8.22 -7.04 -20.04
CA ARG A 144 -7.95 -8.45 -19.75
C ARG A 144 -6.47 -8.82 -19.98
N LYS A 145 -5.90 -8.33 -21.07
CA LYS A 145 -4.48 -8.56 -21.34
C LYS A 145 -3.59 -7.91 -20.28
N LEU A 146 -3.89 -6.67 -19.89
CA LEU A 146 -3.15 -5.98 -18.83
C LEU A 146 -3.26 -6.73 -17.50
N PHE A 147 -4.46 -7.19 -17.13
CA PHE A 147 -4.66 -8.02 -15.94
C PHE A 147 -3.78 -9.26 -15.96
N LEU A 148 -3.74 -10.00 -17.08
CA LEU A 148 -2.91 -11.20 -17.23
C LEU A 148 -1.41 -10.90 -17.18
N GLU A 149 -0.98 -9.73 -17.66
CA GLU A 149 0.43 -9.31 -17.57
C GLU A 149 0.85 -8.95 -16.13
N MET A 150 -0.11 -8.59 -15.28
CA MET A 150 0.11 -8.19 -13.90
C MET A 150 -0.09 -9.33 -12.89
N THR A 151 -0.83 -10.37 -13.29
CA THR A 151 -1.16 -11.54 -12.46
C THR A 151 -0.54 -12.80 -13.05
N ASN A 152 -0.70 -13.92 -12.36
CA ASN A 152 -0.48 -15.25 -12.92
C ASN A 152 -1.72 -15.72 -13.70
N GLU A 153 -1.53 -16.57 -14.71
CA GLU A 153 -2.65 -17.17 -15.47
C GLU A 153 -3.67 -17.89 -14.60
N ASP A 154 -3.24 -18.41 -13.45
CA ASP A 154 -4.11 -19.08 -12.47
C ASP A 154 -5.21 -18.17 -11.90
N LEU A 155 -5.07 -16.87 -12.01
CA LEU A 155 -6.06 -15.87 -11.56
C LEU A 155 -7.05 -15.43 -12.65
N LEU A 156 -6.99 -16.02 -13.84
CA LEU A 156 -7.87 -15.69 -14.95
C LEU A 156 -9.36 -15.85 -14.61
N HIS A 157 -9.69 -16.83 -13.76
CA HIS A 157 -11.05 -17.06 -13.29
C HIS A 157 -11.62 -15.83 -12.57
N LEU A 158 -10.82 -15.08 -11.81
CA LEU A 158 -11.25 -13.84 -11.15
C LEU A 158 -11.68 -12.78 -12.16
N TRP A 159 -10.99 -12.69 -13.30
CA TRP A 159 -11.39 -11.79 -14.38
C TRP A 159 -12.71 -12.23 -15.03
N ASP A 160 -12.80 -13.50 -15.38
CA ASP A 160 -13.96 -14.04 -16.08
C ASP A 160 -15.24 -14.00 -15.20
N GLU A 161 -15.10 -14.18 -13.88
CA GLU A 161 -16.20 -14.05 -12.92
C GLU A 161 -16.60 -12.58 -12.65
N SER A 162 -15.73 -11.62 -12.90
CA SER A 162 -15.98 -10.19 -12.66
C SER A 162 -16.76 -9.50 -13.78
N LEU A 163 -16.90 -10.13 -14.94
CA LEU A 163 -17.55 -9.57 -16.12
C LEU A 163 -18.80 -10.37 -16.48
N ASP A 164 -19.96 -9.75 -16.30
CA ASP A 164 -21.17 -10.21 -16.98
C ASP A 164 -21.14 -9.66 -18.42
N GLU A 165 -20.72 -10.50 -19.37
CA GLU A 165 -20.59 -10.14 -20.78
C GLU A 165 -21.93 -9.71 -21.42
N GLU A 166 -23.09 -10.18 -20.89
CA GLU A 166 -24.41 -9.83 -21.41
C GLU A 166 -24.89 -8.44 -20.98
N GLN A 167 -24.38 -7.92 -19.87
CA GLN A 167 -24.88 -6.66 -19.29
C GLN A 167 -23.86 -5.54 -19.24
N GLU A 168 -22.60 -5.75 -19.60
CA GLU A 168 -21.49 -4.80 -19.38
C GLU A 168 -21.47 -4.27 -17.93
N LYS A 169 -22.07 -5.01 -17.00
CA LYS A 169 -22.13 -4.68 -15.58
C LYS A 169 -21.06 -5.44 -14.85
N LEU A 170 -20.33 -4.71 -14.03
CA LEU A 170 -19.44 -5.27 -13.04
C LEU A 170 -20.28 -6.09 -12.06
N VAL A 171 -19.98 -7.38 -11.97
CA VAL A 171 -20.41 -8.22 -10.86
C VAL A 171 -19.61 -7.78 -9.63
N GLU A 172 -20.19 -7.79 -8.44
CA GLU A 172 -19.46 -7.51 -7.22
C GLU A 172 -18.23 -8.43 -7.14
N TRP A 173 -17.07 -7.82 -7.19
CA TRP A 173 -15.82 -8.54 -7.07
C TRP A 173 -15.62 -8.90 -5.59
N HIS A 174 -15.53 -10.18 -5.31
CA HIS A 174 -15.18 -10.66 -3.97
C HIS A 174 -13.67 -10.56 -3.69
N ALA A 175 -12.92 -9.93 -4.58
CA ALA A 175 -11.49 -9.71 -4.45
C ALA A 175 -11.16 -8.25 -4.68
N THR A 176 -10.24 -7.72 -3.87
CA THR A 176 -9.67 -6.39 -4.06
C THR A 176 -8.30 -6.52 -4.71
N TYR A 177 -8.08 -5.77 -5.77
CA TYR A 177 -6.83 -5.81 -6.53
C TYR A 177 -6.02 -4.53 -6.31
N TYR A 178 -4.90 -4.66 -5.62
CA TYR A 178 -3.99 -3.56 -5.27
C TYR A 178 -2.93 -3.40 -6.34
N VAL A 179 -2.83 -2.21 -6.94
CA VAL A 179 -1.95 -1.95 -8.07
C VAL A 179 -0.77 -1.09 -7.69
N PHE A 180 0.39 -1.50 -8.15
CA PHE A 180 1.67 -0.84 -7.91
C PHE A 180 2.41 -0.56 -9.22
N GLN A 181 3.14 0.54 -9.28
CA GLN A 181 3.96 0.93 -10.41
C GLN A 181 5.41 1.13 -10.01
N CYS A 182 6.33 0.50 -10.72
CA CYS A 182 7.75 0.75 -10.54
C CYS A 182 8.11 2.18 -10.98
N ARG A 183 8.76 2.94 -10.10
CA ARG A 183 9.18 4.33 -10.40
C ARG A 183 10.36 4.42 -11.37
N HIS A 184 11.06 3.33 -11.65
CA HIS A 184 12.26 3.30 -12.50
C HIS A 184 11.95 2.85 -13.94
N CYS A 185 11.14 1.82 -14.12
CA CYS A 185 10.84 1.24 -15.43
C CYS A 185 9.34 1.29 -15.80
N ASN A 186 8.49 1.83 -14.91
CA ASN A 186 7.04 1.97 -15.08
C ASN A 186 6.26 0.66 -15.22
N ILE A 187 6.88 -0.51 -14.97
CA ILE A 187 6.15 -1.78 -14.96
C ILE A 187 5.04 -1.72 -13.90
N LEU A 188 3.89 -2.27 -14.23
CA LEU A 188 2.79 -2.45 -13.29
C LEU A 188 2.85 -3.87 -12.73
N ARG A 189 2.60 -4.00 -11.45
CA ARG A 189 2.40 -5.26 -10.73
C ARG A 189 1.22 -5.08 -9.78
N GLY A 190 0.62 -6.16 -9.38
CA GLY A 190 -0.44 -6.12 -8.40
C GLY A 190 -0.45 -7.38 -7.55
N ASN A 191 -1.07 -7.26 -6.41
CA ASN A 191 -1.50 -8.38 -5.59
C ASN A 191 -3.00 -8.23 -5.33
N TRP A 192 -3.61 -9.30 -4.94
CA TRP A 192 -5.05 -9.35 -4.66
C TRP A 192 -5.29 -9.93 -3.28
N ASP A 193 -6.46 -9.61 -2.75
CA ASP A 193 -6.91 -10.03 -1.45
C ASP A 193 -8.41 -10.35 -1.55
N CYS A 194 -8.86 -11.39 -0.87
CA CYS A 194 -10.26 -11.80 -0.87
C CYS A 194 -10.68 -12.28 0.51
N ASP A 195 -11.98 -12.37 0.73
CA ASP A 195 -12.60 -13.01 1.90
C ASP A 195 -12.23 -14.49 2.05
#